data_ed11706ca567a6e34f658f98cac568ca
#
_entry.id   ed11706ca567a6e34f658f98cac568ca
#
_cell.length_a   1.000
_cell.length_b   1.000
_cell.length_c   1.000
_cell.angle_alpha   90.00
_cell.angle_beta   90.00
_cell.angle_gamma   90.00
#
_symmetry.space_group_name_H-M   'P 1'
#
loop_
_entity.id
_entity.type
_entity.pdbx_description
1 polymer ?
#
loop_
_entity_poly.entity_id
_entity_poly.type
_entity_poly.pdbx_seq_one_letter_code
_entity_poly.pdbx_strand_id
1 'polypeptide(L)'
;MKKFIYTIAVLLLSMTFNSCGEDWLMVQSHDKIYIDDYYTTPERIKEALVAAYDPLQWYDYGLGTYAPVPMIYEVMADDFYPGGSNNKDMEIWHLMFNYESLSTNTPSTVWTGSYSGINRSNCVAKYMPGVVGIDDATKELYLAEAAVLRSWYYTQIW
;
A
#
# COMPACT_ATOMS: atom_id res chain seq x y z
N MET A 1 -52.47 24.98 -22.98
CA MET A 1 -51.59 25.42 -21.89
C MET A 1 -51.02 24.26 -21.08
N LYS A 2 -51.81 23.32 -20.55
CA LYS A 2 -51.29 22.19 -19.73
C LYS A 2 -50.25 21.32 -20.45
N LYS A 3 -50.47 20.95 -21.72
CA LYS A 3 -49.53 20.15 -22.52
C LYS A 3 -48.19 20.87 -22.71
N PHE A 4 -48.17 22.15 -22.90
CA PHE A 4 -46.95 22.96 -23.05
C PHE A 4 -46.14 23.02 -21.74
N ILE A 5 -46.81 23.09 -20.60
CA ILE A 5 -46.15 23.04 -19.28
C ILE A 5 -45.49 21.68 -19.03
N TYR A 6 -46.14 20.58 -19.40
CA TYR A 6 -45.59 19.25 -19.29
C TYR A 6 -44.34 19.05 -20.19
N THR A 7 -44.36 19.59 -21.41
CA THR A 7 -43.22 19.52 -22.32
C THR A 7 -42.03 20.29 -21.76
N ILE A 8 -42.23 21.48 -21.19
CA ILE A 8 -41.16 22.26 -20.54
C ILE A 8 -40.63 21.52 -19.29
N ALA A 9 -41.51 20.94 -18.47
CA ALA A 9 -41.10 20.19 -17.29
C ALA A 9 -40.26 18.96 -17.63
N VAL A 10 -40.60 18.20 -18.68
CA VAL A 10 -39.81 17.07 -19.18
C VAL A 10 -38.47 17.52 -19.73
N LEU A 11 -38.41 18.64 -20.44
CA LEU A 11 -37.17 19.20 -20.98
C LEU A 11 -36.24 19.67 -19.86
N LEU A 12 -36.74 20.29 -18.81
CA LEU A 12 -35.98 20.69 -17.65
C LEU A 12 -35.45 19.45 -16.85
N LEU A 13 -36.30 18.43 -16.73
CA LEU A 13 -35.89 17.18 -16.05
C LEU A 13 -34.81 16.44 -16.82
N SER A 14 -34.79 16.44 -18.15
CA SER A 14 -33.77 15.83 -18.97
C SER A 14 -32.39 16.52 -18.88
N MET A 15 -32.38 17.82 -18.55
CA MET A 15 -31.12 18.58 -18.36
C MET A 15 -30.40 18.25 -17.06
N THR A 16 -31.09 17.69 -16.04
CA THR A 16 -30.49 17.35 -14.75
C THR A 16 -29.67 16.05 -14.77
N PHE A 17 -29.88 15.22 -15.79
CA PHE A 17 -29.15 13.93 -15.91
C PHE A 17 -27.73 14.03 -16.52
N ASN A 18 -27.33 15.20 -17.02
CA ASN A 18 -26.01 15.40 -17.63
C ASN A 18 -24.98 16.06 -16.69
N SER A 19 -25.27 16.14 -15.39
CA SER A 19 -24.47 16.91 -14.42
C SER A 19 -23.34 16.15 -13.74
N CYS A 20 -22.99 14.91 -14.16
CA CYS A 20 -21.96 14.11 -13.52
C CYS A 20 -20.71 13.89 -14.39
N GLY A 21 -20.18 14.96 -14.99
CA GLY A 21 -18.82 14.95 -15.53
C GLY A 21 -17.89 15.63 -14.51
N GLU A 22 -17.12 14.87 -13.73
CA GLU A 22 -16.16 15.46 -12.78
C GLU A 22 -14.92 16.05 -13.48
N ASP A 23 -14.72 15.75 -14.75
CA ASP A 23 -13.51 16.11 -15.52
C ASP A 23 -13.24 17.62 -15.59
N TRP A 24 -14.28 18.47 -15.60
CA TRP A 24 -14.11 19.91 -15.63
C TRP A 24 -13.68 20.54 -14.28
N LEU A 25 -13.83 19.78 -13.18
CA LEU A 25 -13.39 20.18 -11.83
C LEU A 25 -11.97 19.71 -11.53
N MET A 26 -11.41 18.81 -12.35
CA MET A 26 -10.09 18.25 -12.15
C MET A 26 -9.03 19.26 -12.60
N VAL A 27 -8.52 20.04 -11.66
CA VAL A 27 -7.35 20.89 -11.89
C VAL A 27 -6.09 20.04 -11.69
N GLN A 28 -5.38 19.77 -12.78
CA GLN A 28 -4.08 19.10 -12.71
C GLN A 28 -3.08 20.02 -11.99
N SER A 29 -2.47 19.52 -10.93
CA SER A 29 -1.40 20.23 -10.25
C SER A 29 -0.14 20.24 -11.12
N HIS A 30 0.45 21.42 -11.34
CA HIS A 30 1.71 21.54 -12.07
C HIS A 30 2.93 21.07 -11.25
N ASP A 31 2.77 20.95 -9.94
CA ASP A 31 3.85 20.62 -8.99
C ASP A 31 3.86 19.11 -8.61
N LYS A 32 2.94 18.33 -9.14
CA LYS A 32 2.81 16.90 -8.82
C LYS A 32 2.85 16.06 -10.08
N ILE A 33 3.60 14.97 -10.01
CA ILE A 33 3.57 13.93 -11.04
C ILE A 33 2.46 12.95 -10.65
N TYR A 34 1.51 12.73 -11.54
CA TYR A 34 0.46 11.74 -11.33
C TYR A 34 1.03 10.33 -11.48
N ILE A 35 0.52 9.41 -10.70
CA ILE A 35 1.04 8.03 -10.67
C ILE A 35 0.95 7.33 -12.02
N ASP A 36 -0.10 7.63 -12.80
CA ASP A 36 -0.31 7.03 -14.13
C ASP A 36 0.67 7.57 -15.18
N ASP A 37 1.21 8.77 -14.97
CA ASP A 37 2.21 9.38 -15.85
C ASP A 37 3.64 9.04 -15.42
N TYR A 38 3.82 8.65 -14.15
CA TYR A 38 5.15 8.37 -13.59
C TYR A 38 5.76 7.08 -14.13
N TYR A 39 5.00 5.99 -14.14
CA TYR A 39 5.51 4.64 -14.48
C TYR A 39 5.45 4.33 -15.99
N THR A 40 5.87 5.27 -16.84
CA THR A 40 5.77 5.14 -18.30
C THR A 40 7.08 4.76 -18.98
N THR A 41 8.22 4.87 -18.29
CA THR A 41 9.54 4.57 -18.87
C THR A 41 10.23 3.39 -18.19
N PRO A 42 11.21 2.72 -18.88
CA PRO A 42 11.99 1.63 -18.29
C PRO A 42 12.69 1.99 -16.98
N GLU A 43 13.21 3.21 -16.90
CA GLU A 43 13.90 3.70 -15.69
C GLU A 43 12.94 3.81 -14.51
N ARG A 44 11.75 4.38 -14.74
CA ARG A 44 10.74 4.59 -13.71
C ARG A 44 10.12 3.29 -13.21
N ILE A 45 9.93 2.32 -14.09
CA ILE A 45 9.43 1.01 -13.65
C ILE A 45 10.51 0.21 -12.90
N LYS A 46 11.78 0.39 -13.25
CA LYS A 46 12.90 -0.16 -12.47
C LYS A 46 12.97 0.47 -11.07
N GLU A 47 12.80 1.78 -10.98
CA GLU A 47 12.69 2.48 -9.68
C GLU A 47 11.52 1.95 -8.84
N ALA A 48 10.38 1.65 -9.45
CA ALA A 48 9.25 1.02 -8.78
C ALA A 48 9.58 -0.36 -8.23
N LEU A 49 10.32 -1.17 -9.00
CA LEU A 49 10.78 -2.48 -8.55
C LEU A 49 11.77 -2.34 -7.37
N VAL A 50 12.75 -1.45 -7.47
CA VAL A 50 13.68 -1.16 -6.36
C VAL A 50 12.91 -0.69 -5.13
N ALA A 51 11.92 0.16 -5.30
CA ALA A 51 11.05 0.60 -4.21
C ALA A 51 10.25 -0.55 -3.59
N ALA A 52 9.93 -1.61 -4.34
CA ALA A 52 9.27 -2.80 -3.79
C ALA A 52 10.21 -3.67 -2.92
N TYR A 53 11.52 -3.61 -3.15
CA TYR A 53 12.52 -4.24 -2.28
C TYR A 53 12.77 -3.47 -0.98
N ASP A 54 12.59 -2.15 -0.98
CA ASP A 54 12.94 -1.28 0.14
C ASP A 54 12.33 -1.71 1.49
N PRO A 55 11.05 -2.13 1.61
CA PRO A 55 10.51 -2.57 2.90
C PRO A 55 11.17 -3.82 3.51
N LEU A 56 11.93 -4.60 2.75
CA LEU A 56 12.65 -5.75 3.30
C LEU A 56 13.76 -5.33 4.30
N GLN A 57 14.28 -4.11 4.18
CA GLN A 57 15.32 -3.58 5.08
C GLN A 57 14.75 -2.74 6.22
N TRP A 58 13.44 -2.53 6.28
CA TRP A 58 12.84 -1.73 7.33
C TRP A 58 12.77 -2.55 8.63
N TYR A 59 13.70 -2.30 9.49
CA TYR A 59 13.84 -3.00 10.76
C TYR A 59 12.90 -2.48 11.85
N ASP A 60 12.74 -1.17 11.87
CA ASP A 60 11.88 -0.45 12.80
C ASP A 60 11.30 0.75 12.06
N TYR A 61 9.99 0.79 11.92
CA TYR A 61 9.30 1.79 11.10
C TYR A 61 9.14 3.15 11.77
N GLY A 62 9.87 3.40 12.86
CA GLY A 62 9.89 4.72 13.50
C GLY A 62 8.54 5.19 14.04
N LEU A 63 7.61 4.28 14.28
CA LEU A 63 6.25 4.59 14.75
C LEU A 63 6.17 4.79 16.26
N GLY A 64 7.27 5.20 16.89
CA GLY A 64 7.30 5.55 18.31
C GLY A 64 7.38 4.38 19.29
N THR A 65 7.31 3.14 18.81
CA THR A 65 7.49 1.93 19.60
C THR A 65 8.66 1.14 19.02
N TYR A 66 9.71 0.93 19.80
CA TYR A 66 10.81 0.06 19.39
C TYR A 66 10.32 -1.37 19.26
N ALA A 67 10.11 -1.82 18.04
CA ALA A 67 9.57 -3.13 17.74
C ALA A 67 10.22 -3.73 16.47
N PRO A 68 11.50 -4.11 16.53
CA PRO A 68 12.18 -4.77 15.43
C PRO A 68 11.45 -6.05 15.02
N VAL A 69 11.19 -6.21 13.73
CA VAL A 69 10.42 -7.33 13.18
C VAL A 69 10.92 -8.70 13.63
N PRO A 70 12.24 -8.99 13.62
CA PRO A 70 12.72 -10.29 14.12
C PRO A 70 12.37 -10.54 15.57
N MET A 71 12.45 -9.53 16.44
CA MET A 71 12.12 -9.68 17.87
C MET A 71 10.63 -9.99 18.07
N ILE A 72 9.74 -9.47 17.20
CA ILE A 72 8.30 -9.77 17.27
C ILE A 72 8.09 -11.28 17.12
N TYR A 73 8.72 -11.89 16.13
CA TYR A 73 8.57 -13.32 15.89
C TYR A 73 9.17 -14.17 17.03
N GLU A 74 10.37 -13.82 17.51
CA GLU A 74 11.07 -14.55 18.55
C GLU A 74 10.30 -14.51 19.89
N VAL A 75 9.77 -13.34 20.24
CA VAL A 75 8.97 -13.19 21.47
C VAL A 75 7.66 -13.98 21.39
N MET A 76 7.02 -14.00 20.21
CA MET A 76 5.77 -14.74 20.01
C MET A 76 5.98 -16.24 19.82
N ALA A 77 7.20 -16.67 19.47
CA ALA A 77 7.56 -18.08 19.33
C ALA A 77 7.88 -18.79 20.65
N ASP A 78 7.80 -18.10 21.80
CA ASP A 78 8.12 -18.62 23.14
C ASP A 78 9.62 -18.94 23.34
N ASP A 79 10.48 -18.56 22.40
CA ASP A 79 11.92 -18.79 22.50
C ASP A 79 12.66 -17.70 23.30
N PHE A 80 12.05 -16.52 23.42
CA PHE A 80 12.64 -15.36 24.09
C PHE A 80 11.70 -14.75 25.11
N TYR A 81 12.15 -14.65 26.35
CA TYR A 81 11.48 -13.87 27.36
C TYR A 81 11.86 -12.39 27.23
N PRO A 82 10.87 -11.45 27.28
CA PRO A 82 11.12 -10.03 27.02
C PRO A 82 12.14 -9.36 27.95
N GLY A 83 12.35 -9.87 29.14
CA GLY A 83 13.29 -9.29 30.11
C GLY A 83 12.78 -7.98 30.71
N GLY A 84 13.72 -7.09 31.05
CA GLY A 84 13.42 -5.84 31.72
C GLY A 84 13.36 -5.93 33.25
N SER A 85 13.17 -4.79 33.92
CA SER A 85 13.12 -4.72 35.41
C SER A 85 11.80 -5.24 35.99
N ASN A 86 10.73 -5.23 35.23
CA ASN A 86 9.42 -5.77 35.54
C ASN A 86 8.52 -5.77 34.30
N ASN A 87 7.32 -6.34 34.40
CA ASN A 87 6.36 -6.45 33.30
C ASN A 87 5.77 -5.11 32.78
N LYS A 88 6.13 -3.99 33.39
CA LYS A 88 5.79 -2.64 32.90
C LYS A 88 6.93 -2.01 32.10
N ASP A 89 8.10 -2.63 32.12
CA ASP A 89 9.23 -2.21 31.33
C ASP A 89 9.08 -2.77 29.92
N MET A 90 8.74 -1.90 28.98
CA MET A 90 8.33 -2.29 27.61
C MET A 90 7.14 -3.27 27.62
N GLU A 91 6.07 -2.92 28.33
CA GLU A 91 4.87 -3.74 28.57
C GLU A 91 4.34 -4.43 27.29
N ILE A 92 4.48 -3.80 26.13
CA ILE A 92 4.04 -4.37 24.85
C ILE A 92 4.67 -5.74 24.55
N TRP A 93 5.94 -5.94 24.90
CA TRP A 93 6.64 -7.21 24.70
C TRP A 93 6.13 -8.30 25.63
N HIS A 94 5.82 -7.96 26.88
CA HIS A 94 5.21 -8.89 27.84
C HIS A 94 3.80 -9.30 27.43
N LEU A 95 3.01 -8.34 26.91
CA LEU A 95 1.68 -8.65 26.38
C LEU A 95 1.73 -9.56 25.15
N MET A 96 2.73 -9.35 24.28
CA MET A 96 2.94 -10.22 23.10
C MET A 96 3.38 -11.63 23.52
N PHE A 97 4.34 -11.73 24.42
CA PHE A 97 4.81 -13.00 24.97
C PHE A 97 3.70 -13.83 25.60
N ASN A 98 2.79 -13.17 26.32
CA ASN A 98 1.64 -13.82 26.99
C ASN A 98 0.43 -14.01 26.04
N TYR A 99 0.50 -13.59 24.78
CA TYR A 99 -0.64 -13.55 23.86
C TYR A 99 -1.82 -12.69 24.36
N GLU A 100 -1.52 -11.63 25.11
CA GLU A 100 -2.48 -10.68 25.70
C GLU A 100 -2.54 -9.34 24.96
N SER A 101 -1.89 -9.24 23.80
CA SER A 101 -1.85 -8.02 23.01
C SER A 101 -3.23 -7.61 22.51
N LEU A 102 -3.51 -6.30 22.58
CA LEU A 102 -4.71 -5.69 22.03
C LEU A 102 -4.38 -4.92 20.75
N SER A 103 -5.38 -4.70 19.91
CA SER A 103 -5.23 -3.91 18.67
C SER A 103 -4.70 -2.49 18.91
N THR A 104 -4.84 -1.96 20.12
CA THR A 104 -4.37 -0.63 20.52
C THR A 104 -2.92 -0.58 20.97
N ASN A 105 -2.31 -1.73 21.28
CA ASN A 105 -0.94 -1.83 21.81
C ASN A 105 -0.06 -2.87 21.11
N THR A 106 -0.53 -3.45 20.00
CA THR A 106 0.27 -4.33 19.17
C THR A 106 1.14 -3.51 18.21
N PRO A 107 2.42 -3.85 18.02
CA PRO A 107 3.26 -3.20 17.02
C PRO A 107 2.68 -3.34 15.62
N SER A 108 2.48 -2.23 14.93
CA SER A 108 1.96 -2.23 13.55
C SER A 108 3.05 -2.37 12.49
N THR A 109 4.31 -2.55 12.89
CA THR A 109 5.47 -2.57 12.00
C THR A 109 5.37 -3.63 10.91
N VAL A 110 5.10 -4.89 11.29
CA VAL A 110 4.96 -5.99 10.32
C VAL A 110 3.82 -5.70 9.33
N TRP A 111 2.68 -5.26 9.85
CA TRP A 111 1.51 -4.92 9.03
C TRP A 111 1.81 -3.79 8.03
N THR A 112 2.28 -2.66 8.54
CA THR A 112 2.55 -1.47 7.72
C THR A 112 3.60 -1.72 6.65
N GLY A 113 4.69 -2.39 7.02
CA GLY A 113 5.77 -2.71 6.09
C GLY A 113 5.36 -3.70 5.02
N SER A 114 4.69 -4.77 5.41
CA SER A 114 4.22 -5.77 4.46
C SER A 114 3.21 -5.18 3.47
N TYR A 115 2.22 -4.42 3.93
CA TYR A 115 1.28 -3.76 3.02
C TYR A 115 1.93 -2.69 2.15
N SER A 116 2.96 -1.99 2.63
CA SER A 116 3.76 -1.09 1.80
C SER A 116 4.46 -1.86 0.67
N GLY A 117 5.11 -2.99 0.99
CA GLY A 117 5.75 -3.85 0.01
C GLY A 117 4.76 -4.46 -1.00
N ILE A 118 3.61 -4.93 -0.54
CA ILE A 118 2.52 -5.43 -1.39
C ILE A 118 2.05 -4.35 -2.37
N ASN A 119 1.78 -3.14 -1.88
CA ASN A 119 1.33 -2.04 -2.72
C ASN A 119 2.35 -1.66 -3.78
N ARG A 120 3.63 -1.55 -3.42
CA ARG A 120 4.72 -1.25 -4.35
C ARG A 120 4.90 -2.35 -5.40
N SER A 121 4.81 -3.62 -5.02
CA SER A 121 4.83 -4.76 -5.96
C SER A 121 3.62 -4.73 -6.90
N ASN A 122 2.44 -4.35 -6.42
CA ASN A 122 1.25 -4.17 -7.23
C ASN A 122 1.40 -3.03 -8.25
N CYS A 123 2.11 -1.94 -7.91
CA CYS A 123 2.43 -0.87 -8.86
C CYS A 123 3.27 -1.41 -10.03
N VAL A 124 4.31 -2.21 -9.76
CA VAL A 124 5.09 -2.84 -10.83
C VAL A 124 4.19 -3.68 -11.74
N ALA A 125 3.37 -4.57 -11.16
CA ALA A 125 2.49 -5.45 -11.91
C ALA A 125 1.44 -4.68 -12.74
N LYS A 126 0.91 -3.58 -12.20
CA LYS A 126 -0.11 -2.75 -12.86
C LYS A 126 0.46 -1.99 -14.07
N TYR A 127 1.62 -1.35 -13.90
CA TYR A 127 2.12 -0.41 -14.89
C TYR A 127 3.10 -1.01 -15.90
N MET A 128 3.78 -2.12 -15.57
CA MET A 128 4.72 -2.79 -16.46
C MET A 128 4.18 -3.07 -17.88
N PRO A 129 2.93 -3.53 -18.08
CA PRO A 129 2.43 -3.81 -19.42
C PRO A 129 2.42 -2.59 -20.35
N GLY A 130 2.27 -1.38 -19.79
CA GLY A 130 2.22 -0.11 -20.55
C GLY A 130 3.59 0.51 -20.85
N VAL A 131 4.68 -0.04 -20.30
CA VAL A 131 6.02 0.53 -20.48
C VAL A 131 6.55 0.22 -21.88
N VAL A 132 6.96 1.29 -22.59
CA VAL A 132 7.57 1.19 -23.91
C VAL A 132 9.09 1.26 -23.80
N GLY A 133 9.81 0.56 -24.70
CA GLY A 133 11.28 0.62 -24.74
C GLY A 133 12.00 -0.36 -23.81
N ILE A 134 11.28 -1.35 -23.27
CA ILE A 134 11.83 -2.46 -22.49
C ILE A 134 11.52 -3.77 -23.23
N ASP A 135 12.48 -4.69 -23.27
CA ASP A 135 12.30 -5.99 -23.93
C ASP A 135 11.43 -6.94 -23.08
N ASP A 136 10.82 -7.92 -23.75
CA ASP A 136 9.86 -8.80 -23.11
C ASP A 136 10.49 -9.69 -22.02
N ALA A 137 11.75 -10.11 -22.20
CA ALA A 137 12.44 -10.91 -21.20
C ALA A 137 12.68 -10.12 -19.90
N THR A 138 13.05 -8.84 -20.01
CA THR A 138 13.18 -7.94 -18.86
C THR A 138 11.83 -7.65 -18.21
N LYS A 139 10.75 -7.50 -19.00
CA LYS A 139 9.40 -7.35 -18.45
C LYS A 139 8.98 -8.55 -17.62
N GLU A 140 9.16 -9.75 -18.16
CA GLU A 140 8.84 -11.01 -17.46
C GLU A 140 9.66 -11.15 -16.17
N LEU A 141 10.95 -10.84 -16.22
CA LEU A 141 11.81 -10.87 -15.04
C LEU A 141 11.30 -9.94 -13.93
N TYR A 142 11.02 -8.68 -14.25
CA TYR A 142 10.56 -7.71 -13.25
C TYR A 142 9.19 -8.07 -12.69
N LEU A 143 8.29 -8.62 -13.50
CA LEU A 143 7.00 -9.12 -13.04
C LEU A 143 7.15 -10.33 -12.11
N ALA A 144 8.09 -11.23 -12.43
CA ALA A 144 8.39 -12.38 -11.57
C ALA A 144 8.98 -11.93 -10.23
N GLU A 145 9.94 -11.01 -10.23
CA GLU A 145 10.52 -10.44 -9.01
C GLU A 145 9.43 -9.77 -8.14
N ALA A 146 8.59 -8.93 -8.74
CA ALA A 146 7.49 -8.29 -8.04
C ALA A 146 6.48 -9.30 -7.46
N ALA A 147 6.21 -10.40 -8.17
CA ALA A 147 5.34 -11.47 -7.69
C ALA A 147 5.94 -12.20 -6.49
N VAL A 148 7.24 -12.50 -6.51
CA VAL A 148 7.96 -13.12 -5.39
C VAL A 148 7.95 -12.22 -4.17
N LEU A 149 8.28 -10.93 -4.33
CA LEU A 149 8.25 -9.95 -3.24
C LEU A 149 6.85 -9.85 -2.63
N ARG A 150 5.83 -9.72 -3.47
CA ARG A 150 4.44 -9.67 -3.00
C ARG A 150 4.06 -10.91 -2.20
N SER A 151 4.44 -12.09 -2.67
CA SER A 151 4.17 -13.35 -1.97
C SER A 151 4.90 -13.40 -0.63
N TRP A 152 6.15 -12.97 -0.58
CA TRP A 152 6.91 -12.84 0.67
C TRP A 152 6.19 -11.94 1.67
N TYR A 153 5.79 -10.73 1.28
CA TYR A 153 5.08 -9.82 2.18
C TYR A 153 3.77 -10.40 2.69
N TYR A 154 3.03 -11.14 1.86
CA TYR A 154 1.82 -11.82 2.32
C TYR A 154 2.11 -12.90 3.36
N THR A 155 3.24 -13.63 3.27
CA THR A 155 3.61 -14.62 4.29
C THR A 155 3.95 -14.01 5.64
N GLN A 156 4.29 -12.71 5.68
CA GLN A 156 4.59 -12.03 6.93
C GLN A 156 3.34 -11.62 7.73
N ILE A 157 2.18 -11.56 7.09
CA ILE A 157 0.92 -11.08 7.68
C ILE A 157 -0.16 -12.15 7.73
N TRP A 158 0.18 -13.36 7.29
CA TRP A 158 -0.70 -14.54 7.36
C TRP A 158 -0.60 -15.20 8.76
#